data_e6fc64bb9461049d2f2dcd876f461b70
#
_entry.id   e6fc64bb9461049d2f2dcd876f461b70
#
_cell.length_a   1.000
_cell.length_b   1.000
_cell.length_c   1.000
_cell.angle_alpha   90.00
_cell.angle_beta   90.00
_cell.angle_gamma   90.00
#
_symmetry.space_group_name_H-M   'P 1'
#
loop_
_entity.id
_entity.type
_entity.pdbx_description
1 polymer ?
#
loop_
_entity_poly.entity_id
_entity_poly.type
_entity_poly.pdbx_seq_one_letter_code
_entity_poly.pdbx_strand_id
1 'polypeptide(L)'
;MSPGQTQRRAVSGERKTSFVNTLVSIHLPGISWLMPRPAGRTRRRILDAAYELFYRKGFSRVGVDEIAAFAGVTKRTLYYHFKSKDELLASVLDLHLDQALARIRKYEDRYSDNAEEIVTVLFAELAKWSAKPGWTGAGFTRVVMELADLPGHPARAVAHRHKSAVEDWYAEMFSNAKVASPRDRAREVAILLEGAMALILIHGDRSYAESAARAAKQLLRKR
;
A
#
# COMPACT_ATOMS: atom_id res chain seq x y z
N MET A 1 -9.73 -58.50 -20.86
CA MET A 1 -8.53 -57.65 -20.95
C MET A 1 -8.99 -56.20 -21.08
N SER A 2 -8.99 -55.46 -19.97
CA SER A 2 -9.37 -54.04 -19.91
C SER A 2 -8.16 -53.17 -20.15
N PRO A 3 -8.28 -52.03 -20.86
CA PRO A 3 -7.30 -50.96 -20.81
C PRO A 3 -7.74 -49.87 -19.81
N GLY A 4 -6.75 -49.40 -19.06
CA GLY A 4 -6.90 -48.52 -17.95
C GLY A 4 -7.33 -47.09 -18.32
N GLN A 5 -8.19 -46.56 -17.49
CA GLN A 5 -8.57 -45.16 -17.46
C GLN A 5 -7.50 -44.36 -16.74
N THR A 6 -6.84 -43.49 -17.48
CA THR A 6 -5.95 -42.47 -16.93
C THR A 6 -6.82 -41.29 -16.43
N GLN A 7 -7.02 -41.21 -15.14
CA GLN A 7 -7.64 -40.03 -14.48
C GLN A 7 -6.71 -38.83 -14.60
N ARG A 8 -7.09 -37.89 -15.45
CA ARG A 8 -6.55 -36.54 -15.39
C ARG A 8 -7.12 -35.84 -14.14
N ARG A 9 -6.29 -35.60 -13.13
CA ARG A 9 -6.57 -34.74 -12.03
C ARG A 9 -6.78 -33.32 -12.55
N ALA A 10 -8.01 -32.81 -12.43
CA ALA A 10 -8.32 -31.41 -12.55
C ALA A 10 -7.66 -30.67 -11.38
N VAL A 11 -6.67 -29.86 -11.64
CA VAL A 11 -6.14 -28.88 -10.68
C VAL A 11 -7.16 -27.75 -10.61
N SER A 12 -7.93 -27.72 -9.54
CA SER A 12 -8.91 -26.67 -9.26
C SER A 12 -8.20 -25.32 -9.11
N GLY A 13 -8.49 -24.43 -10.03
CA GLY A 13 -8.06 -23.04 -9.99
C GLY A 13 -8.88 -22.24 -8.99
N GLU A 14 -8.50 -22.27 -7.74
CA GLU A 14 -8.98 -21.32 -6.74
C GLU A 14 -7.81 -20.93 -5.87
N ARG A 15 -7.21 -19.78 -6.17
CA ARG A 15 -6.60 -18.83 -5.21
C ARG A 15 -5.94 -17.64 -5.95
N LYS A 16 -6.75 -16.82 -6.61
CA LYS A 16 -6.32 -15.48 -7.04
C LYS A 16 -6.95 -14.46 -6.07
N THR A 17 -6.39 -14.31 -4.88
CA THR A 17 -6.82 -13.29 -3.94
C THR A 17 -5.80 -12.16 -3.84
N SER A 18 -6.19 -11.07 -4.43
CA SER A 18 -5.95 -9.67 -4.06
C SER A 18 -4.53 -9.20 -3.71
N PHE A 19 -3.84 -8.67 -4.70
CA PHE A 19 -2.48 -8.13 -4.61
C PHE A 19 -2.39 -6.71 -4.02
N VAL A 20 -3.30 -5.83 -4.33
CA VAL A 20 -3.25 -4.38 -4.03
C VAL A 20 -3.79 -4.01 -2.65
N ASN A 21 -4.56 -4.90 -2.01
CA ASN A 21 -4.80 -4.74 -0.56
C ASN A 21 -3.49 -4.70 0.22
N THR A 22 -2.41 -5.08 -0.42
CA THR A 22 -1.06 -5.20 0.12
C THR A 22 -0.25 -3.92 -0.01
N LEU A 23 -0.41 -3.19 -1.11
CA LEU A 23 0.42 -2.01 -1.37
C LEU A 23 -0.18 -0.71 -0.83
N VAL A 24 -1.47 -0.63 -0.56
CA VAL A 24 -2.10 0.68 -0.38
C VAL A 24 -3.05 0.80 0.80
N SER A 25 -3.68 -0.26 1.29
CA SER A 25 -4.54 -0.16 2.48
C SER A 25 -5.02 -1.51 2.95
N ILE A 26 -5.01 -1.74 4.25
CA ILE A 26 -5.69 -2.84 4.86
C ILE A 26 -6.47 -2.39 6.06
N HIS A 27 -7.75 -2.52 5.89
CA HIS A 27 -8.67 -2.69 6.99
C HIS A 27 -8.96 -4.19 7.11
N LEU A 28 -8.50 -4.81 8.18
CA LEU A 28 -8.97 -6.12 8.60
C LEU A 28 -9.66 -5.96 9.95
N PRO A 29 -10.97 -6.18 10.05
CA PRO A 29 -11.59 -6.46 11.33
C PRO A 29 -11.22 -7.90 11.73
N GLY A 30 -10.66 -8.07 12.92
CA GLY A 30 -10.59 -9.35 13.61
C GLY A 30 -9.26 -10.11 13.57
N ILE A 31 -8.16 -9.53 14.09
CA ILE A 31 -7.11 -10.32 14.73
C ILE A 31 -6.86 -9.72 16.12
N SER A 32 -7.63 -10.20 17.07
CA SER A 32 -7.31 -10.13 18.49
C SER A 32 -6.45 -11.35 18.84
N TRP A 33 -5.58 -11.15 19.83
CA TRP A 33 -4.92 -12.15 20.67
C TRP A 33 -3.47 -12.51 20.32
N LEU A 34 -2.56 -11.54 20.51
CA LEU A 34 -1.32 -11.79 21.24
C LEU A 34 -1.15 -10.63 22.21
N MET A 35 -1.18 -10.92 23.51
CA MET A 35 -1.21 -9.95 24.59
C MET A 35 0.07 -9.09 24.64
N PRO A 36 0.10 -7.87 24.11
CA PRO A 36 1.13 -6.90 24.45
C PRO A 36 0.87 -6.35 25.86
N ARG A 37 1.93 -5.95 26.56
CA ARG A 37 1.82 -5.23 27.85
C ARG A 37 0.79 -4.09 27.75
N PRO A 38 0.10 -3.68 28.84
CA PRO A 38 -1.00 -2.70 28.79
C PRO A 38 -0.67 -1.40 28.01
N ALA A 39 0.55 -0.87 28.17
CA ALA A 39 1.02 0.32 27.44
C ALA A 39 1.10 0.09 25.91
N GLY A 40 1.51 -1.09 25.47
CA GLY A 40 1.58 -1.43 24.05
C GLY A 40 0.21 -1.51 23.37
N ARG A 41 -0.81 -2.00 24.09
CA ARG A 41 -2.19 -2.04 23.58
C ARG A 41 -2.79 -0.65 23.40
N THR A 42 -2.57 0.24 24.36
CA THR A 42 -3.05 1.62 24.27
C THR A 42 -2.38 2.38 23.13
N ARG A 43 -1.06 2.28 23.01
CA ARG A 43 -0.32 2.89 21.89
C ARG A 43 -0.84 2.38 20.53
N ARG A 44 -1.07 1.09 20.41
CA ARG A 44 -1.60 0.50 19.17
C ARG A 44 -3.00 1.03 18.84
N ARG A 45 -3.92 1.11 19.80
CA ARG A 45 -5.27 1.67 19.62
C ARG A 45 -5.22 3.12 19.12
N ILE A 46 -4.31 3.93 19.66
CA ILE A 46 -4.12 5.33 19.21
C ILE A 46 -3.63 5.35 17.75
N LEU A 47 -2.66 4.50 17.39
CA LEU A 47 -2.17 4.41 16.01
C LEU A 47 -3.25 3.97 15.03
N ASP A 48 -4.05 2.96 15.37
CA ASP A 48 -5.14 2.47 14.51
C ASP A 48 -6.23 3.54 14.34
N ALA A 49 -6.59 4.24 15.41
CA ALA A 49 -7.55 5.37 15.39
C ALA A 49 -7.04 6.53 14.52
N ALA A 50 -5.78 6.92 14.70
CA ALA A 50 -5.16 7.99 13.93
C ALA A 50 -5.08 7.62 12.44
N TYR A 51 -4.70 6.38 12.12
CA TYR A 51 -4.69 5.89 10.74
C TYR A 51 -6.04 6.04 10.06
N GLU A 52 -7.10 5.51 10.69
CA GLU A 52 -8.47 5.57 10.16
C GLU A 52 -8.92 7.01 9.89
N LEU A 53 -8.68 7.91 10.84
CA LEU A 53 -9.07 9.30 10.73
C LEU A 53 -8.24 10.05 9.68
N PHE A 54 -6.91 9.91 9.67
CA PHE A 54 -6.04 10.52 8.67
C PHE A 54 -6.32 10.02 7.26
N TYR A 55 -6.61 8.74 7.12
CA TYR A 55 -6.97 8.16 5.83
C TYR A 55 -8.28 8.73 5.29
N ARG A 56 -9.31 8.82 6.13
CA ARG A 56 -10.63 9.30 5.70
C ARG A 56 -10.69 10.82 5.51
N LYS A 57 -10.14 11.57 6.45
CA LYS A 57 -10.33 13.03 6.52
C LYS A 57 -9.12 13.84 6.05
N GLY A 58 -7.93 13.23 5.96
CA GLY A 58 -6.65 13.90 5.78
C GLY A 58 -6.04 14.34 7.11
N PHE A 59 -4.73 14.61 7.08
CA PHE A 59 -3.97 14.96 8.29
C PHE A 59 -4.39 16.31 8.88
N SER A 60 -4.48 17.33 8.05
CA SER A 60 -4.71 18.72 8.49
C SER A 60 -6.06 18.89 9.20
N ARG A 61 -7.08 18.17 8.76
CA ARG A 61 -8.46 18.29 9.25
C ARG A 61 -8.76 17.49 10.53
N VAL A 62 -7.85 16.63 10.97
CA VAL A 62 -8.05 15.77 12.15
C VAL A 62 -7.38 16.37 13.36
N GLY A 63 -8.13 16.63 14.43
CA GLY A 63 -7.62 17.12 15.71
C GLY A 63 -7.20 15.99 16.65
N VAL A 64 -6.30 16.30 17.58
CA VAL A 64 -5.83 15.33 18.61
C VAL A 64 -6.98 14.88 19.52
N ASP A 65 -7.92 15.76 19.81
CA ASP A 65 -9.09 15.45 20.64
C ASP A 65 -10.00 14.41 19.96
N GLU A 66 -10.17 14.53 18.66
CA GLU A 66 -10.93 13.56 17.84
C GLU A 66 -10.24 12.20 17.82
N ILE A 67 -8.91 12.17 17.68
CA ILE A 67 -8.14 10.92 17.72
C ILE A 67 -8.27 10.27 19.09
N ALA A 68 -8.12 11.02 20.18
CA ALA A 68 -8.24 10.53 21.53
C ALA A 68 -9.64 9.93 21.81
N ALA A 69 -10.69 10.65 21.42
CA ALA A 69 -12.07 10.18 21.53
C ALA A 69 -12.30 8.90 20.73
N PHE A 70 -11.85 8.83 19.49
CA PHE A 70 -12.00 7.67 18.60
C PHE A 70 -11.22 6.46 19.12
N ALA A 71 -10.03 6.68 19.71
CA ALA A 71 -9.21 5.66 20.35
C ALA A 71 -9.76 5.23 21.73
N GLY A 72 -10.77 5.90 22.28
CA GLY A 72 -11.28 5.66 23.63
C GLY A 72 -10.23 5.93 24.72
N VAL A 73 -9.46 7.01 24.58
CA VAL A 73 -8.45 7.43 25.55
C VAL A 73 -8.61 8.93 25.85
N THR A 74 -7.96 9.41 26.92
CA THR A 74 -7.88 10.85 27.18
C THR A 74 -6.78 11.51 26.33
N LYS A 75 -6.91 12.81 26.08
CA LYS A 75 -5.85 13.61 25.41
C LYS A 75 -4.52 13.48 26.16
N ARG A 76 -4.55 13.46 27.50
CA ARG A 76 -3.34 13.25 28.32
C ARG A 76 -2.70 11.90 28.06
N THR A 77 -3.50 10.84 27.92
CA THR A 77 -3.01 9.50 27.58
C THR A 77 -2.38 9.48 26.19
N LEU A 78 -2.98 10.16 25.22
CA LEU A 78 -2.40 10.28 23.88
C LEU A 78 -1.02 10.96 23.93
N TYR A 79 -0.91 12.11 24.62
CA TYR A 79 0.36 12.82 24.76
C TYR A 79 1.40 12.09 25.62
N TYR A 80 0.99 11.18 26.47
CA TYR A 80 1.90 10.28 27.15
C TYR A 80 2.63 9.34 26.16
N HIS A 81 1.95 8.93 25.07
CA HIS A 81 2.51 8.03 24.05
C HIS A 81 3.16 8.73 22.86
N PHE A 82 2.73 9.94 22.53
CA PHE A 82 3.18 10.71 21.36
C PHE A 82 3.31 12.19 21.73
N LYS A 83 4.50 12.76 21.55
CA LYS A 83 4.80 14.13 21.94
C LYS A 83 4.03 15.18 21.12
N SER A 84 3.68 14.83 19.88
CA SER A 84 2.96 15.70 18.95
C SER A 84 2.08 14.90 18.00
N LYS A 85 1.18 15.58 17.30
CA LYS A 85 0.39 15.02 16.21
C LYS A 85 1.29 14.58 15.04
N ASP A 86 2.39 15.29 14.81
CA ASP A 86 3.37 15.01 13.76
C ASP A 86 4.15 13.70 14.05
N GLU A 87 4.56 13.51 15.32
CA GLU A 87 5.17 12.24 15.76
C GLU A 87 4.18 11.07 15.63
N LEU A 88 2.92 11.32 15.99
CA LEU A 88 1.86 10.31 15.81
C LEU A 88 1.69 9.97 14.33
N LEU A 89 1.64 10.96 13.44
CA LEU A 89 1.55 10.71 12.00
C LEU A 89 2.75 9.91 11.48
N ALA A 90 3.97 10.32 11.84
CA ALA A 90 5.18 9.59 11.45
C ALA A 90 5.13 8.12 11.92
N SER A 91 4.72 7.90 13.17
CA SER A 91 4.56 6.55 13.74
C SER A 91 3.46 5.72 13.05
N VAL A 92 2.37 6.35 12.63
CA VAL A 92 1.32 5.71 11.82
C VAL A 92 1.87 5.25 10.48
N LEU A 93 2.61 6.13 9.80
CA LEU A 93 3.20 5.81 8.50
C LEU A 93 4.28 4.72 8.60
N ASP A 94 5.15 4.77 9.62
CA ASP A 94 6.16 3.71 9.88
C ASP A 94 5.51 2.34 10.08
N LEU A 95 4.47 2.27 10.91
CA LEU A 95 3.75 1.02 11.14
C LEU A 95 3.17 0.43 9.84
N HIS A 96 2.62 1.28 8.98
CA HIS A 96 2.06 0.87 7.70
C HIS A 96 3.14 0.50 6.68
N LEU A 97 4.30 1.15 6.70
CA LEU A 97 5.47 0.77 5.92
C LEU A 97 5.91 -0.65 6.26
N ASP A 98 6.13 -0.96 7.53
CA ASP A 98 6.57 -2.28 7.98
C ASP A 98 5.58 -3.38 7.54
N GLN A 99 4.28 -3.11 7.66
CA GLN A 99 3.25 -4.05 7.20
C GLN A 99 3.23 -4.22 5.68
N ALA A 100 3.45 -3.16 4.92
CA ALA A 100 3.52 -3.21 3.47
C ALA A 100 4.74 -4.02 3.01
N LEU A 101 5.93 -3.73 3.55
CA LEU A 101 7.16 -4.45 3.23
C LEU A 101 7.09 -5.93 3.62
N ALA A 102 6.54 -6.25 4.79
CA ALA A 102 6.38 -7.65 5.21
C ALA A 102 5.46 -8.45 4.27
N ARG A 103 4.51 -7.79 3.62
CA ARG A 103 3.61 -8.41 2.64
C ARG A 103 4.23 -8.52 1.26
N ILE A 104 4.96 -7.52 0.82
CA ILE A 104 5.74 -7.53 -0.42
C ILE A 104 6.63 -8.78 -0.44
N ARG A 105 7.38 -9.05 0.62
CA ARG A 105 8.25 -10.24 0.74
C ARG A 105 7.52 -11.58 0.58
N LYS A 106 6.25 -11.67 0.96
CA LYS A 106 5.45 -12.91 0.78
C LYS A 106 5.03 -13.15 -0.68
N TYR A 107 5.18 -12.17 -1.53
CA TYR A 107 4.79 -12.26 -2.94
C TYR A 107 5.98 -12.38 -3.90
N GLU A 108 7.22 -12.16 -3.41
CA GLU A 108 8.45 -12.28 -4.21
C GLU A 108 8.54 -13.63 -4.94
N ASP A 109 8.15 -14.71 -4.27
CA ASP A 109 8.21 -16.07 -4.85
C ASP A 109 7.19 -16.33 -5.98
N ARG A 110 6.21 -15.46 -6.19
CA ARG A 110 5.09 -15.75 -7.11
C ARG A 110 5.23 -15.18 -8.50
N TYR A 111 6.02 -14.11 -8.69
CA TYR A 111 5.99 -13.30 -9.90
C TYR A 111 7.36 -13.01 -10.48
N SER A 112 8.37 -13.81 -10.15
CA SER A 112 9.78 -13.54 -10.42
C SER A 112 10.15 -13.46 -11.91
N ASP A 113 9.39 -14.09 -12.82
CA ASP A 113 9.90 -14.37 -14.15
C ASP A 113 9.19 -13.63 -15.30
N ASN A 114 8.09 -12.91 -15.05
CA ASN A 114 7.32 -12.23 -16.11
C ASN A 114 6.95 -10.79 -15.75
N ALA A 115 7.76 -9.84 -16.20
CA ALA A 115 7.56 -8.41 -15.97
C ALA A 115 6.20 -7.88 -16.48
N GLU A 116 5.69 -8.38 -17.62
CA GLU A 116 4.39 -7.96 -18.14
C GLU A 116 3.23 -8.47 -17.27
N GLU A 117 3.36 -9.65 -16.69
CA GLU A 117 2.37 -10.20 -15.77
C GLU A 117 2.35 -9.41 -14.45
N ILE A 118 3.53 -9.10 -13.89
CA ILE A 118 3.67 -8.24 -12.70
C ILE A 118 2.89 -6.93 -12.89
N VAL A 119 3.18 -6.23 -13.98
CA VAL A 119 2.53 -4.95 -14.30
C VAL A 119 1.03 -5.12 -14.51
N THR A 120 0.60 -6.17 -15.22
CA THR A 120 -0.82 -6.45 -15.44
C THR A 120 -1.57 -6.62 -14.13
N VAL A 121 -1.02 -7.43 -13.23
CA VAL A 121 -1.62 -7.67 -11.91
C VAL A 121 -1.63 -6.39 -11.08
N LEU A 122 -0.54 -5.64 -11.06
CA LEU A 122 -0.42 -4.38 -10.32
C LEU A 122 -1.53 -3.39 -10.66
N PHE A 123 -1.75 -3.10 -11.94
CA PHE A 123 -2.77 -2.14 -12.35
C PHE A 123 -4.20 -2.70 -12.28
N ALA A 124 -4.40 -3.99 -12.51
CA ALA A 124 -5.69 -4.63 -12.30
C ALA A 124 -6.14 -4.56 -10.83
N GLU A 125 -5.21 -4.73 -9.94
CA GLU A 125 -5.49 -4.59 -8.51
C GLU A 125 -5.71 -3.13 -8.11
N LEU A 126 -5.01 -2.15 -8.71
CA LEU A 126 -5.32 -0.73 -8.53
C LEU A 126 -6.77 -0.45 -8.91
N ALA A 127 -7.24 -0.94 -10.07
CA ALA A 127 -8.62 -0.78 -10.52
C ALA A 127 -9.63 -1.37 -9.52
N LYS A 128 -9.36 -2.57 -8.99
CA LYS A 128 -10.20 -3.21 -7.96
C LYS A 128 -10.20 -2.42 -6.65
N TRP A 129 -9.03 -1.97 -6.22
CA TRP A 129 -8.92 -1.23 -4.97
C TRP A 129 -9.60 0.12 -5.05
N SER A 130 -9.43 0.84 -6.16
CA SER A 130 -10.10 2.13 -6.38
C SER A 130 -11.63 2.04 -6.50
N ALA A 131 -12.17 0.83 -6.71
CA ALA A 131 -13.61 0.58 -6.71
C ALA A 131 -14.24 0.45 -5.33
N LYS A 132 -13.42 0.35 -4.27
CA LYS A 132 -13.95 0.16 -2.91
C LYS A 132 -14.64 1.42 -2.39
N PRO A 133 -15.78 1.30 -1.69
CA PRO A 133 -16.42 2.44 -1.03
C PRO A 133 -15.43 3.17 -0.12
N GLY A 134 -15.44 4.50 -0.17
CA GLY A 134 -14.57 5.33 0.67
C GLY A 134 -13.11 5.36 0.24
N TRP A 135 -12.77 4.91 -0.95
CA TRP A 135 -11.42 5.04 -1.48
C TRP A 135 -11.03 6.52 -1.67
N THR A 136 -9.87 6.90 -1.16
CA THR A 136 -9.38 8.29 -1.14
C THR A 136 -8.01 8.46 -1.79
N GLY A 137 -7.61 7.54 -2.65
CA GLY A 137 -6.30 7.57 -3.31
C GLY A 137 -5.17 7.01 -2.46
N ALA A 138 -3.93 7.33 -2.84
CA ALA A 138 -2.72 6.90 -2.14
C ALA A 138 -2.51 7.67 -0.84
N GLY A 139 -2.75 7.05 0.31
CA GLY A 139 -2.70 7.71 1.61
C GLY A 139 -1.35 8.38 1.92
N PHE A 140 -0.22 7.72 1.63
CA PHE A 140 1.11 8.30 1.82
C PHE A 140 1.35 9.51 0.94
N THR A 141 1.04 9.44 -0.34
CA THR A 141 1.21 10.55 -1.28
C THR A 141 0.34 11.74 -0.89
N ARG A 142 -0.93 11.49 -0.52
CA ARG A 142 -1.85 12.52 -0.08
C ARG A 142 -1.35 13.25 1.16
N VAL A 143 -0.90 12.51 2.18
CA VAL A 143 -0.34 13.11 3.40
C VAL A 143 0.88 13.98 3.10
N VAL A 144 1.79 13.50 2.23
CA VAL A 144 2.98 14.29 1.85
C VAL A 144 2.61 15.55 1.10
N MET A 145 1.57 15.51 0.25
CA MET A 145 1.06 16.71 -0.44
C MET A 145 0.47 17.72 0.54
N GLU A 146 -0.22 17.29 1.61
CA GLU A 146 -0.70 18.17 2.68
C GLU A 146 0.44 18.83 3.48
N LEU A 147 1.66 18.27 3.42
CA LEU A 147 2.87 18.74 4.12
C LEU A 147 3.91 19.32 3.14
N ALA A 148 3.49 19.74 1.96
CA ALA A 148 4.41 20.21 0.91
C ALA A 148 5.23 21.43 1.34
N ASP A 149 4.65 22.31 2.13
CA ASP A 149 5.26 23.50 2.72
C ASP A 149 6.11 23.25 3.98
N LEU A 150 6.16 21.99 4.47
CA LEU A 150 6.88 21.59 5.67
C LEU A 150 8.01 20.57 5.32
N PRO A 151 9.10 20.99 4.67
CA PRO A 151 10.14 20.06 4.17
C PRO A 151 10.83 19.24 5.26
N GLY A 152 10.92 19.74 6.49
CA GLY A 152 11.51 19.07 7.65
C GLY A 152 10.54 18.17 8.43
N HIS A 153 9.29 18.02 7.99
CA HIS A 153 8.30 17.24 8.74
C HIS A 153 8.67 15.74 8.77
N PRO A 154 8.65 15.07 9.95
CA PRO A 154 9.13 13.69 10.11
C PRO A 154 8.37 12.69 9.22
N ALA A 155 7.08 12.89 8.99
CA ALA A 155 6.27 12.04 8.11
C ALA A 155 6.76 12.03 6.66
N ARG A 156 7.40 13.11 6.18
CA ARG A 156 7.97 13.14 4.81
C ARG A 156 9.15 12.19 4.66
N ALA A 157 10.02 12.10 5.69
CA ALA A 157 11.12 11.14 5.69
C ALA A 157 10.59 9.69 5.66
N VAL A 158 9.52 9.39 6.41
CA VAL A 158 8.88 8.07 6.38
C VAL A 158 8.29 7.77 5.00
N ALA A 159 7.58 8.72 4.42
CA ALA A 159 6.99 8.54 3.08
C ALA A 159 8.08 8.35 2.00
N HIS A 160 9.20 9.07 2.09
CA HIS A 160 10.35 8.87 1.22
C HIS A 160 10.88 7.44 1.32
N ARG A 161 11.13 6.94 2.55
CA ARG A 161 11.58 5.55 2.75
C ARG A 161 10.60 4.54 2.16
N HIS A 162 9.30 4.76 2.32
CA HIS A 162 8.27 3.90 1.75
C HIS A 162 8.33 3.86 0.22
N LYS A 163 8.37 5.02 -0.42
CA LYS A 163 8.41 5.09 -1.89
C LYS A 163 9.70 4.51 -2.46
N SER A 164 10.84 4.78 -1.82
CA SER A 164 12.12 4.16 -2.21
C SER A 164 12.09 2.64 -2.08
N ALA A 165 11.58 2.11 -0.97
CA ALA A 165 11.49 0.66 -0.78
C ALA A 165 10.57 -0.03 -1.80
N VAL A 166 9.48 0.63 -2.21
CA VAL A 166 8.59 0.12 -3.26
C VAL A 166 9.28 0.18 -4.64
N GLU A 167 9.99 1.26 -4.95
CA GLU A 167 10.76 1.40 -6.20
C GLU A 167 11.88 0.36 -6.27
N ASP A 168 12.61 0.15 -5.18
CA ASP A 168 13.66 -0.87 -5.09
C ASP A 168 13.10 -2.28 -5.32
N TRP A 169 11.93 -2.57 -4.74
CA TRP A 169 11.25 -3.84 -4.96
C TRP A 169 10.85 -4.05 -6.43
N TYR A 170 10.29 -3.04 -7.11
CA TYR A 170 10.03 -3.14 -8.56
C TYR A 170 11.31 -3.38 -9.34
N ALA A 171 12.40 -2.66 -9.00
CA ALA A 171 13.69 -2.81 -9.66
C ALA A 171 14.24 -4.24 -9.52
N GLU A 172 14.11 -4.84 -8.35
CA GLU A 172 14.50 -6.23 -8.10
C GLU A 172 13.67 -7.22 -8.94
N MET A 173 12.34 -7.09 -8.94
CA MET A 173 11.47 -7.92 -9.75
C MET A 173 11.79 -7.81 -11.24
N PHE A 174 12.01 -6.60 -11.73
CA PHE A 174 12.36 -6.40 -13.14
C PHE A 174 13.76 -6.91 -13.48
N SER A 175 14.70 -6.83 -12.54
CA SER A 175 16.03 -7.45 -12.69
C SER A 175 15.93 -8.97 -12.79
N ASN A 176 15.13 -9.61 -11.93
CA ASN A 176 14.90 -11.05 -11.97
C ASN A 176 14.23 -11.50 -13.29
N ALA A 177 13.31 -10.68 -13.80
CA ALA A 177 12.68 -10.87 -15.11
C ALA A 177 13.56 -10.44 -16.29
N LYS A 178 14.84 -10.09 -16.07
CA LYS A 178 15.83 -9.68 -17.10
C LYS A 178 15.40 -8.48 -17.94
N VAL A 179 14.64 -7.57 -17.37
CA VAL A 179 14.26 -6.31 -18.04
C VAL A 179 15.48 -5.40 -18.13
N ALA A 180 15.68 -4.76 -19.28
CA ALA A 180 16.75 -3.79 -19.46
C ALA A 180 16.50 -2.54 -18.59
N SER A 181 17.56 -2.00 -17.97
CA SER A 181 17.52 -0.82 -17.09
C SER A 181 16.43 -0.96 -15.97
N PRO A 182 16.46 -2.02 -15.15
CA PRO A 182 15.37 -2.36 -14.26
C PRO A 182 15.02 -1.24 -13.28
N ARG A 183 16.00 -0.45 -12.83
CA ARG A 183 15.78 0.68 -11.92
C ARG A 183 15.04 1.84 -12.59
N ASP A 184 15.37 2.15 -13.84
CA ASP A 184 14.64 3.20 -14.59
C ASP A 184 13.20 2.75 -14.87
N ARG A 185 13.01 1.48 -15.27
CA ARG A 185 11.68 0.90 -15.50
C ARG A 185 10.84 0.88 -14.21
N ALA A 186 11.45 0.58 -13.07
CA ALA A 186 10.78 0.64 -11.78
C ALA A 186 10.25 2.04 -11.47
N ARG A 187 11.08 3.07 -11.70
CA ARG A 187 10.70 4.48 -11.53
C ARG A 187 9.58 4.89 -12.49
N GLU A 188 9.67 4.53 -13.76
CA GLU A 188 8.64 4.81 -14.77
C GLU A 188 7.30 4.15 -14.39
N VAL A 189 7.32 2.89 -13.96
CA VAL A 189 6.11 2.19 -13.50
C VAL A 189 5.55 2.83 -12.23
N ALA A 190 6.39 3.25 -11.29
CA ALA A 190 5.95 3.96 -10.08
C ALA A 190 5.28 5.30 -10.44
N ILE A 191 5.81 6.07 -11.38
CA ILE A 191 5.21 7.31 -11.89
C ILE A 191 3.83 7.03 -12.51
N LEU A 192 3.73 6.01 -13.36
CA LEU A 192 2.45 5.63 -13.99
C LEU A 192 1.41 5.21 -12.94
N LEU A 193 1.82 4.48 -11.91
CA LEU A 193 0.93 4.04 -10.84
C LEU A 193 0.40 5.22 -10.02
N GLU A 194 1.29 6.13 -9.60
CA GLU A 194 0.91 7.33 -8.83
C GLU A 194 0.02 8.25 -9.67
N GLY A 195 0.36 8.45 -10.94
CA GLY A 195 -0.45 9.23 -11.88
C GLY A 195 -1.85 8.63 -12.08
N ALA A 196 -1.94 7.32 -12.28
CA ALA A 196 -3.22 6.63 -12.41
C ALA A 196 -4.07 6.77 -11.14
N MET A 197 -3.49 6.61 -9.95
CA MET A 197 -4.21 6.81 -8.69
C MET A 197 -4.76 8.22 -8.54
N ALA A 198 -3.96 9.25 -8.88
CA ALA A 198 -4.38 10.64 -8.81
C ALA A 198 -5.53 10.92 -9.79
N LEU A 199 -5.41 10.47 -11.05
CA LEU A 199 -6.43 10.72 -12.08
C LEU A 199 -7.72 9.94 -11.84
N ILE A 200 -7.65 8.72 -11.32
CA ILE A 200 -8.85 7.98 -10.90
C ILE A 200 -9.56 8.73 -9.77
N LEU A 201 -8.83 9.29 -8.81
CA LEU A 201 -9.42 10.06 -7.71
C LEU A 201 -10.09 11.35 -8.21
N ILE A 202 -9.47 12.04 -9.18
CA ILE A 202 -9.97 13.30 -9.71
C ILE A 202 -11.21 13.10 -10.59
N HIS A 203 -11.16 12.10 -11.47
CA HIS A 203 -12.18 11.90 -12.51
C HIS A 203 -13.22 10.83 -12.16
N GLY A 204 -12.98 9.98 -11.15
CA GLY A 204 -13.82 8.82 -10.85
C GLY A 204 -13.75 7.71 -11.91
N ASP A 205 -12.83 7.82 -12.87
CA ASP A 205 -12.70 6.92 -14.00
C ASP A 205 -11.54 5.93 -13.81
N ARG A 206 -11.85 4.66 -13.68
CA ARG A 206 -10.86 3.58 -13.48
C ARG A 206 -10.14 3.16 -14.76
N SER A 207 -10.55 3.62 -15.92
CA SER A 207 -9.87 3.35 -17.20
C SER A 207 -8.44 3.92 -17.24
N TYR A 208 -8.11 4.88 -16.36
CA TYR A 208 -6.74 5.35 -16.16
C TYR A 208 -5.79 4.23 -15.71
N ALA A 209 -6.26 3.27 -14.90
CA ALA A 209 -5.44 2.11 -14.53
C ALA A 209 -5.12 1.23 -15.73
N GLU A 210 -6.08 1.00 -16.62
CA GLU A 210 -5.88 0.22 -17.86
C GLU A 210 -4.92 0.94 -18.81
N SER A 211 -5.04 2.25 -18.95
CA SER A 211 -4.19 3.07 -19.79
C SER A 211 -2.74 3.06 -19.27
N ALA A 212 -2.55 3.21 -17.97
CA ALA A 212 -1.25 3.11 -17.32
C ALA A 212 -0.63 1.70 -17.47
N ALA A 213 -1.44 0.63 -17.35
CA ALA A 213 -1.01 -0.74 -17.59
C ALA A 213 -0.49 -0.95 -19.01
N ARG A 214 -1.21 -0.43 -20.02
CA ARG A 214 -0.75 -0.50 -21.42
C ARG A 214 0.57 0.22 -21.63
N ALA A 215 0.72 1.44 -21.10
CA ALA A 215 1.95 2.22 -21.18
C ALA A 215 3.12 1.50 -20.48
N ALA A 216 2.92 0.99 -19.27
CA ALA A 216 3.94 0.26 -18.53
C ALA A 216 4.42 -1.00 -19.26
N LYS A 217 3.52 -1.78 -19.88
CA LYS A 217 3.90 -2.93 -20.71
C LYS A 217 4.76 -2.54 -21.90
N GLN A 218 4.44 -1.41 -22.56
CA GLN A 218 5.26 -0.91 -23.69
C GLN A 218 6.68 -0.53 -23.24
N LEU A 219 6.82 0.05 -22.04
CA LEU A 219 8.13 0.37 -21.47
C LEU A 219 8.97 -0.89 -21.21
N LEU A 220 8.35 -1.97 -20.74
CA LEU A 220 9.05 -3.23 -20.45
C LEU A 220 9.48 -4.00 -21.71
N ARG A 221 8.82 -3.79 -22.84
CA ARG A 221 9.15 -4.41 -24.14
C ARG A 221 10.28 -3.71 -24.91
N LYS A 222 10.59 -2.44 -24.60
CA LYS A 222 11.69 -1.74 -25.25
C LYS A 222 13.01 -2.33 -24.76
N ARG A 223 13.72 -2.98 -25.66
CA ARG A 223 15.08 -3.51 -25.48
C ARG A 223 16.10 -2.38 -25.47
#